data_13055a8a9b404ac35d2bfb833d13ea2b
#
_entry.id   13055a8a9b404ac35d2bfb833d13ea2b
#
_cell.length_a   1.000
_cell.length_b   1.000
_cell.length_c   1.000
_cell.angle_alpha   90.00
_cell.angle_beta   90.00
_cell.angle_gamma   90.00
#
_symmetry.space_group_name_H-M   'P 1'
#
loop_
_entity.id
_entity.type
_entity.pdbx_description
1 polymer ?
#
loop_
_entity_poly.entity_id
_entity_poly.type
_entity_poly.pdbx_seq_one_letter_code
_entity_poly.pdbx_strand_id
1 'polypeptide(L)'
;MNETSALFGLFLSAFLAATILPAQSELGLGYLVITSKYSIGLLVMFASLGNTLGAIVNWAIGRSIASSVMRMEKIKASPRYHSITRWYKKFGRWTLLLSWVPIIGDPITVMAGIFKEPLKSFVFIVALAKTTRYVVIALFAEKFAFG
;
A
#
# COMPACT_ATOMS: atom_id res chain seq x y z
N MET A 1 19.28 -2.10 18.67
CA MET A 1 18.75 -2.66 17.40
C MET A 1 19.67 -2.16 16.30
N ASN A 2 20.20 -3.06 15.48
CA ASN A 2 21.09 -2.67 14.38
C ASN A 2 20.26 -2.04 13.25
N GLU A 3 20.86 -1.14 12.46
CA GLU A 3 20.19 -0.48 11.34
C GLU A 3 19.53 -1.49 10.40
N THR A 4 20.26 -2.55 10.01
CA THR A 4 19.73 -3.60 9.14
C THR A 4 18.50 -4.27 9.70
N SER A 5 18.46 -4.57 11.01
CA SER A 5 17.29 -5.20 11.64
C SER A 5 16.09 -4.26 11.73
N ALA A 6 16.34 -2.96 11.94
CA ALA A 6 15.29 -1.95 11.95
C ALA A 6 14.68 -1.75 10.56
N LEU A 7 15.50 -1.65 9.52
CA LEU A 7 15.08 -1.50 8.14
C LEU A 7 14.30 -2.75 7.65
N PHE A 8 14.80 -3.93 7.99
CA PHE A 8 14.14 -5.19 7.63
C PHE A 8 12.80 -5.36 8.37
N GLY A 9 12.76 -5.02 9.65
CA GLY A 9 11.53 -5.02 10.44
C GLY A 9 10.48 -4.04 9.89
N LEU A 10 10.91 -2.84 9.49
CA LEU A 10 10.04 -1.85 8.86
C LEU A 10 9.51 -2.33 7.51
N PHE A 11 10.37 -2.94 6.69
CA PHE A 11 9.99 -3.54 5.41
C PHE A 11 8.93 -4.63 5.60
N LEU A 12 9.16 -5.58 6.53
CA LEU A 12 8.19 -6.64 6.81
C LEU A 12 6.87 -6.09 7.36
N SER A 13 6.94 -5.13 8.28
CA SER A 13 5.76 -4.46 8.81
C SER A 13 4.96 -3.77 7.71
N ALA A 14 5.64 -3.08 6.79
CA ALA A 14 4.99 -2.42 5.66
C ALA A 14 4.39 -3.42 4.65
N PHE A 15 5.08 -4.54 4.41
CA PHE A 15 4.57 -5.63 3.58
C PHE A 15 3.30 -6.25 4.17
N LEU A 16 3.32 -6.58 5.46
CA LEU A 16 2.16 -7.14 6.16
C LEU A 16 1.02 -6.13 6.29
N ALA A 17 1.33 -4.85 6.48
CA ALA A 17 0.32 -3.80 6.55
C ALA A 17 -0.48 -3.67 5.24
N ALA A 18 0.15 -3.89 4.10
CA ALA A 18 -0.53 -3.88 2.81
C ALA A 18 -1.44 -5.10 2.59
N THR A 19 -1.21 -6.21 3.32
CA THR A 19 -1.94 -7.46 3.10
C THR A 19 -2.98 -7.76 4.19
N ILE A 20 -2.68 -7.45 5.46
CA ILE A 20 -3.46 -7.95 6.60
C ILE A 20 -3.87 -6.84 7.57
N LEU A 21 -2.98 -5.92 7.94
CA LEU A 21 -3.18 -4.97 9.05
C LEU A 21 -2.79 -3.54 8.66
N PRO A 22 -3.73 -2.69 8.29
CA PRO A 22 -3.45 -1.30 7.93
C PRO A 22 -2.91 -0.49 9.12
N ALA A 23 -2.06 0.50 8.84
CA ALA A 23 -1.52 1.51 9.75
C ALA A 23 -0.34 1.11 10.65
N GLN A 24 0.00 -0.16 10.83
CA GLN A 24 1.13 -0.54 11.71
C GLN A 24 2.50 -0.05 11.19
N SER A 25 2.70 -0.07 9.88
CA SER A 25 3.95 0.41 9.26
C SER A 25 4.16 1.92 9.40
N GLU A 26 3.08 2.68 9.48
CA GLU A 26 3.13 4.13 9.66
C GLU A 26 3.60 4.51 11.06
N LEU A 27 3.07 3.81 12.07
CA LEU A 27 3.50 3.97 13.45
C LEU A 27 4.97 3.54 13.61
N GLY A 28 5.37 2.43 12.98
CA GLY A 28 6.75 1.96 12.97
C GLY A 28 7.71 2.95 12.30
N LEU A 29 7.34 3.50 11.15
CA LEU A 29 8.11 4.54 10.48
C LEU A 29 8.23 5.79 11.34
N GLY A 30 7.13 6.31 11.84
CA GLY A 30 7.11 7.51 12.70
C GLY A 30 7.98 7.32 13.94
N TYR A 31 7.87 6.18 14.62
CA TYR A 31 8.70 5.85 15.76
C TYR A 31 10.20 5.84 15.40
N LEU A 32 10.60 5.20 14.31
CA LEU A 32 11.99 5.15 13.88
C LEU A 32 12.52 6.53 13.45
N VAL A 33 11.72 7.37 12.80
CA VAL A 33 12.10 8.74 12.45
C VAL A 33 12.41 9.57 13.71
N ILE A 34 11.60 9.42 14.76
CA ILE A 34 11.75 10.19 16.00
C ILE A 34 12.90 9.67 16.87
N THR A 35 13.07 8.35 16.97
CA THR A 35 13.95 7.72 17.96
C THR A 35 15.30 7.27 17.42
N SER A 36 15.42 7.09 16.11
CA SER A 36 16.64 6.57 15.50
C SER A 36 17.46 7.65 14.80
N LYS A 37 18.75 7.39 14.64
CA LYS A 37 19.68 8.21 13.85
C LYS A 37 19.77 7.74 12.39
N TYR A 38 18.83 6.90 11.95
CA TYR A 38 18.85 6.35 10.59
C TYR A 38 18.37 7.38 9.58
N SER A 39 18.90 7.28 8.36
CA SER A 39 18.50 8.15 7.27
C SER A 39 16.99 8.00 6.97
N ILE A 40 16.27 9.11 7.03
CA ILE A 40 14.83 9.17 6.71
C ILE A 40 14.57 8.61 5.31
N GLY A 41 15.45 8.90 4.35
CA GLY A 41 15.36 8.37 2.99
C GLY A 41 15.40 6.85 2.93
N LEU A 42 16.28 6.21 3.72
CA LEU A 42 16.31 4.74 3.80
C LEU A 42 15.05 4.18 4.45
N LEU A 43 14.60 4.77 5.54
CA LEU A 43 13.35 4.35 6.20
C LEU A 43 12.15 4.40 5.25
N VAL A 44 11.99 5.51 4.55
CA VAL A 44 10.91 5.69 3.54
C VAL A 44 11.05 4.69 2.40
N MET A 45 12.27 4.46 1.91
CA MET A 45 12.52 3.52 0.82
C MET A 45 12.11 2.09 1.22
N PHE A 46 12.57 1.59 2.37
CA PHE A 46 12.24 0.24 2.82
C PHE A 46 10.75 0.06 3.14
N ALA A 47 10.11 1.05 3.76
CA ALA A 47 8.67 1.04 3.99
C ALA A 47 7.88 1.02 2.66
N SER A 48 8.26 1.87 1.71
CA SER A 48 7.62 1.96 0.40
C SER A 48 7.78 0.67 -0.41
N LEU A 49 8.98 0.07 -0.40
CA LEU A 49 9.23 -1.21 -1.07
C LEU A 49 8.38 -2.33 -0.47
N GLY A 50 8.38 -2.47 0.86
CA GLY A 50 7.58 -3.49 1.54
C GLY A 50 6.09 -3.35 1.21
N ASN A 51 5.56 -2.15 1.35
CA ASN A 51 4.13 -1.91 1.10
C ASN A 51 3.74 -2.06 -0.38
N THR A 52 4.62 -1.69 -1.31
CA THR A 52 4.39 -1.90 -2.75
C THR A 52 4.41 -3.38 -3.11
N LEU A 53 5.34 -4.16 -2.55
CA LEU A 53 5.37 -5.62 -2.76
C LEU A 53 4.11 -6.29 -2.19
N GLY A 54 3.64 -5.86 -1.02
CA GLY A 54 2.35 -6.31 -0.47
C GLY A 54 1.17 -5.99 -1.40
N ALA A 55 1.17 -4.81 -2.01
CA ALA A 55 0.16 -4.45 -3.00
C ALA A 55 0.23 -5.31 -4.28
N ILE A 56 1.42 -5.73 -4.70
CA ILE A 56 1.58 -6.68 -5.83
C ILE A 56 0.96 -8.04 -5.47
N VAL A 57 1.13 -8.51 -4.24
CA VAL A 57 0.46 -9.73 -3.77
C VAL A 57 -1.07 -9.56 -3.83
N ASN A 58 -1.61 -8.45 -3.37
CA ASN A 58 -3.03 -8.14 -3.47
C ASN A 58 -3.52 -8.14 -4.93
N TRP A 59 -2.76 -7.52 -5.83
CA TRP A 59 -3.05 -7.54 -7.27
C TRP A 59 -3.06 -8.98 -7.82
N ALA A 60 -2.07 -9.81 -7.46
CA ALA A 60 -2.00 -11.20 -7.88
C ALA A 60 -3.17 -12.03 -7.36
N ILE A 61 -3.58 -11.80 -6.10
CA ILE A 61 -4.79 -12.40 -5.51
C ILE A 61 -6.04 -11.99 -6.32
N GLY A 62 -6.19 -10.69 -6.60
CA GLY A 62 -7.30 -10.18 -7.42
C GLY A 62 -7.34 -10.82 -8.81
N ARG A 63 -6.18 -10.96 -9.44
CA ARG A 63 -6.05 -11.62 -10.74
C ARG A 63 -6.45 -13.09 -10.70
N SER A 64 -6.06 -13.80 -9.65
CA SER A 64 -6.44 -15.19 -9.39
C SER A 64 -7.96 -15.33 -9.14
N ILE A 65 -8.56 -14.40 -8.40
CA ILE A 65 -10.00 -14.37 -8.15
C ILE A 65 -10.78 -14.19 -9.45
N ALA A 66 -10.32 -13.32 -10.34
CA ALA A 66 -10.98 -13.06 -11.63
C ALA A 66 -11.07 -14.28 -12.52
N SER A 67 -10.25 -15.30 -12.30
CA SER A 67 -10.30 -16.57 -13.03
C SER A 67 -11.32 -17.58 -12.45
N SER A 68 -11.89 -17.31 -11.27
CA SER A 68 -12.83 -18.20 -10.58
C SER A 68 -14.23 -17.60 -10.56
N VAL A 69 -15.16 -18.21 -11.29
CA VAL A 69 -16.56 -17.75 -11.39
C VAL A 69 -17.22 -17.65 -10.00
N MET A 70 -17.06 -18.68 -9.18
CA MET A 70 -17.69 -18.77 -7.85
C MET A 70 -17.16 -17.70 -6.88
N ARG A 71 -15.85 -17.37 -6.94
CA ARG A 71 -15.25 -16.30 -6.12
C ARG A 71 -15.71 -14.93 -6.61
N MET A 72 -15.82 -14.73 -7.92
CA MET A 72 -16.29 -13.49 -8.50
C MET A 72 -17.74 -13.17 -8.12
N GLU A 73 -18.64 -14.14 -8.07
CA GLU A 73 -20.02 -13.91 -7.66
C GLU A 73 -20.12 -13.40 -6.22
N LYS A 74 -19.35 -13.99 -5.30
CA LYS A 74 -19.28 -13.51 -3.90
C LYS A 74 -18.77 -12.08 -3.79
N ILE A 75 -17.75 -11.72 -4.58
CA ILE A 75 -17.17 -10.38 -4.56
C ILE A 75 -18.10 -9.36 -5.18
N LYS A 76 -18.78 -9.69 -6.29
CA LYS A 76 -19.76 -8.81 -6.93
C LYS A 76 -20.94 -8.47 -6.03
N ALA A 77 -21.28 -9.34 -5.06
CA ALA A 77 -22.31 -9.07 -4.07
C ALA A 77 -21.88 -8.05 -2.99
N SER A 78 -20.59 -7.71 -2.90
CA SER A 78 -20.07 -6.79 -1.89
C SER A 78 -20.35 -5.31 -2.25
N PRO A 79 -20.82 -4.49 -1.28
CA PRO A 79 -20.97 -3.04 -1.49
C PRO A 79 -19.66 -2.34 -1.90
N ARG A 80 -18.53 -2.80 -1.38
CA ARG A 80 -17.19 -2.29 -1.76
C ARG A 80 -16.87 -2.51 -3.23
N TYR A 81 -17.24 -3.66 -3.78
CA TYR A 81 -17.08 -3.94 -5.20
C TYR A 81 -17.79 -2.89 -6.06
N HIS A 82 -19.04 -2.58 -5.75
CA HIS A 82 -19.83 -1.60 -6.50
C HIS A 82 -19.24 -0.19 -6.40
N SER A 83 -18.78 0.21 -5.22
CA SER A 83 -18.15 1.52 -5.04
C SER A 83 -16.85 1.64 -5.83
N ILE A 84 -15.94 0.69 -5.70
CA ILE A 84 -14.64 0.71 -6.40
C ILE A 84 -14.84 0.58 -7.91
N THR A 85 -15.77 -0.26 -8.37
CA THR A 85 -16.09 -0.40 -9.79
C THR A 85 -16.58 0.92 -10.38
N ARG A 86 -17.39 1.66 -9.65
CA ARG A 86 -17.89 2.98 -10.05
C ARG A 86 -16.76 3.99 -10.22
N TRP A 87 -15.82 4.03 -9.27
CA TRP A 87 -14.61 4.85 -9.35
C TRP A 87 -13.70 4.44 -10.51
N TYR A 88 -13.51 3.13 -10.70
CA TYR A 88 -12.71 2.61 -11.80
C TYR A 88 -13.32 2.91 -13.18
N LYS A 89 -14.63 2.87 -13.32
CA LYS A 89 -15.33 3.28 -14.54
C LYS A 89 -15.18 4.78 -14.83
N LYS A 90 -15.13 5.60 -13.80
CA LYS A 90 -15.01 7.07 -13.92
C LYS A 90 -13.58 7.54 -14.16
N PHE A 91 -12.62 6.99 -13.45
CA PHE A 91 -11.23 7.48 -13.42
C PHE A 91 -10.21 6.49 -14.01
N GLY A 92 -10.63 5.27 -14.35
CA GLY A 92 -9.75 4.24 -14.88
C GLY A 92 -8.61 3.92 -13.91
N ARG A 93 -7.40 3.73 -14.47
CA ARG A 93 -6.19 3.41 -13.69
C ARG A 93 -5.78 4.46 -12.65
N TRP A 94 -6.21 5.71 -12.81
CA TRP A 94 -5.94 6.77 -11.85
C TRP A 94 -6.63 6.56 -10.50
N THR A 95 -7.64 5.69 -10.44
CA THR A 95 -8.22 5.21 -9.17
C THR A 95 -7.16 4.59 -8.25
N LEU A 96 -6.07 4.06 -8.81
CA LEU A 96 -4.95 3.50 -8.06
C LEU A 96 -4.21 4.54 -7.21
N LEU A 97 -4.31 5.83 -7.53
CA LEU A 97 -3.78 6.88 -6.66
C LEU A 97 -4.47 6.90 -5.30
N LEU A 98 -5.73 6.43 -5.21
CA LEU A 98 -6.42 6.24 -3.92
C LEU A 98 -5.81 5.12 -3.06
N SER A 99 -4.83 4.37 -3.57
CA SER A 99 -4.04 3.44 -2.76
C SER A 99 -3.19 4.16 -1.69
N TRP A 100 -3.05 5.47 -1.79
CA TRP A 100 -2.57 6.35 -0.74
C TRP A 100 -3.43 6.26 0.54
N VAL A 101 -4.76 6.12 0.42
CA VAL A 101 -5.69 6.18 1.55
C VAL A 101 -5.61 4.88 2.35
N PRO A 102 -5.35 4.93 3.68
CA PRO A 102 -5.40 3.75 4.53
C PRO A 102 -6.78 3.07 4.46
N ILE A 103 -6.82 1.75 4.61
CA ILE A 103 -8.07 0.93 4.63
C ILE A 103 -8.74 0.81 3.25
N ILE A 104 -8.84 1.88 2.46
CA ILE A 104 -9.45 1.86 1.12
C ILE A 104 -8.44 1.44 0.06
N GLY A 105 -7.15 1.76 0.28
CA GLY A 105 -6.09 1.52 -0.70
C GLY A 105 -5.88 0.05 -1.02
N ASP A 106 -5.88 -0.82 -0.04
CA ASP A 106 -5.61 -2.24 -0.25
C ASP A 106 -6.75 -2.96 -1.00
N PRO A 107 -8.04 -2.76 -0.70
CA PRO A 107 -9.13 -3.23 -1.56
C PRO A 107 -9.02 -2.76 -3.01
N ILE A 108 -8.56 -1.52 -3.25
CA ILE A 108 -8.36 -1.01 -4.62
C ILE A 108 -7.26 -1.79 -5.34
N THR A 109 -6.18 -2.17 -4.66
CA THR A 109 -5.11 -2.97 -5.26
C THR A 109 -5.56 -4.38 -5.65
N VAL A 110 -6.42 -5.01 -4.85
CA VAL A 110 -7.07 -6.29 -5.20
C VAL A 110 -7.99 -6.12 -6.41
N MET A 111 -8.80 -5.05 -6.41
CA MET A 111 -9.72 -4.76 -7.52
C MET A 111 -8.99 -4.49 -8.84
N ALA A 112 -7.81 -3.85 -8.79
CA ALA A 112 -6.97 -3.67 -9.97
C ALA A 112 -6.54 -5.02 -10.59
N GLY A 113 -6.26 -6.02 -9.76
CA GLY A 113 -6.02 -7.38 -10.21
C GLY A 113 -7.25 -8.00 -10.87
N ILE A 114 -8.42 -7.84 -10.28
CA ILE A 114 -9.70 -8.32 -10.83
C ILE A 114 -9.99 -7.68 -12.18
N PHE A 115 -9.75 -6.39 -12.33
CA PHE A 115 -9.92 -5.65 -13.60
C PHE A 115 -8.79 -5.89 -14.61
N LYS A 116 -7.83 -6.75 -14.28
CA LYS A 116 -6.71 -7.11 -15.14
C LYS A 116 -5.83 -5.91 -15.53
N GLU A 117 -5.68 -4.93 -14.62
CA GLU A 117 -4.76 -3.81 -14.84
C GLU A 117 -3.35 -4.33 -15.14
N PRO A 118 -2.64 -3.79 -16.15
CA PRO A 118 -1.28 -4.21 -16.46
C PRO A 118 -0.33 -3.97 -15.28
N LEU A 119 0.49 -4.97 -14.94
CA LEU A 119 1.37 -4.92 -13.76
C LEU A 119 2.32 -3.71 -13.77
N LYS A 120 2.86 -3.34 -14.93
CA LYS A 120 3.76 -2.18 -15.05
C LYS A 120 3.10 -0.87 -14.65
N SER A 121 1.90 -0.63 -15.17
CA SER A 121 1.09 0.55 -14.86
C SER A 121 0.68 0.55 -13.38
N PHE A 122 0.24 -0.61 -12.88
CA PHE A 122 -0.14 -0.82 -11.49
C PHE A 122 1.02 -0.48 -10.53
N VAL A 123 2.18 -1.10 -10.73
CA VAL A 123 3.35 -0.90 -9.86
C VAL A 123 3.79 0.56 -9.85
N PHE A 124 3.85 1.21 -11.02
CA PHE A 124 4.26 2.61 -11.10
C PHE A 124 3.35 3.55 -10.31
N ILE A 125 2.03 3.44 -10.52
CA ILE A 125 1.06 4.33 -9.86
C ILE A 125 0.99 4.05 -8.35
N VAL A 126 0.95 2.77 -7.96
CA VAL A 126 0.85 2.37 -6.55
C VAL A 126 2.14 2.71 -5.80
N ALA A 127 3.31 2.47 -6.38
CA ALA A 127 4.58 2.84 -5.78
C ALA A 127 4.66 4.36 -5.55
N LEU A 128 4.24 5.16 -6.53
CA LEU A 128 4.20 6.61 -6.40
C LEU A 128 3.27 7.04 -5.25
N ALA A 129 2.05 6.52 -5.22
CA ALA A 129 1.06 6.85 -4.19
C ALA A 129 1.55 6.48 -2.77
N LYS A 130 2.07 5.26 -2.61
CA LYS A 130 2.54 4.76 -1.31
C LYS A 130 3.82 5.46 -0.85
N THR A 131 4.78 5.70 -1.74
CA THR A 131 6.01 6.44 -1.42
C THR A 131 5.69 7.87 -0.98
N THR A 132 4.82 8.56 -1.70
CA THR A 132 4.39 9.92 -1.33
C THR A 132 3.77 9.95 0.06
N ARG A 133 2.94 8.96 0.40
CA ARG A 133 2.37 8.83 1.75
C ARG A 133 3.44 8.67 2.82
N TYR A 134 4.43 7.79 2.64
CA TYR A 134 5.50 7.60 3.62
C TYR A 134 6.40 8.82 3.73
N VAL A 135 6.67 9.54 2.64
CA VAL A 135 7.38 10.82 2.67
C VAL A 135 6.62 11.84 3.53
N VAL A 136 5.33 11.99 3.32
CA VAL A 136 4.50 12.91 4.12
C VAL A 136 4.53 12.54 5.60
N ILE A 137 4.34 11.26 5.94
CA ILE A 137 4.39 10.79 7.33
C ILE A 137 5.76 11.06 7.96
N ALA A 138 6.84 10.79 7.25
CA ALA A 138 8.21 11.01 7.74
C ALA A 138 8.49 12.50 8.00
N LEU A 139 8.08 13.38 7.10
CA LEU A 139 8.23 14.84 7.26
C LEU A 139 7.41 15.37 8.44
N PHE A 140 6.19 14.87 8.63
CA PHE A 140 5.39 15.23 9.81
C PHE A 140 6.05 14.74 11.10
N ALA A 141 6.52 13.49 11.14
CA ALA A 141 7.17 12.93 12.31
C ALA A 141 8.44 13.71 12.67
N GLU A 142 9.26 14.06 11.68
CA GLU A 142 10.46 14.88 11.86
C GLU A 142 10.12 16.27 12.44
N LYS A 143 9.11 16.93 11.88
CA LYS A 143 8.70 18.25 12.36
C LYS A 143 8.21 18.23 13.80
N PHE A 144 7.48 17.18 14.22
CA PHE A 144 7.03 17.04 15.60
C PHE A 144 8.13 16.65 16.57
N ALA A 145 9.20 16.02 16.09
CA ALA A 145 10.33 15.62 16.94
C ALA A 145 11.33 16.76 17.18
N PHE A 146 11.53 17.64 16.21
CA PHE A 146 12.61 18.62 16.19
C PHE A 146 12.13 20.08 15.99
N GLY A 147 10.84 20.32 15.88
CA GLY A 147 10.22 21.64 15.82
C GLY A 147 9.64 22.05 17.15
#